data_46f74aa6fdd874e99e10b70422f0580c
#
_entry.id   46f74aa6fdd874e99e10b70422f0580c
#
_cell.length_a   1.000
_cell.length_b   1.000
_cell.length_c   1.000
_cell.angle_alpha   90.00
_cell.angle_beta   90.00
_cell.angle_gamma   90.00
#
_symmetry.space_group_name_H-M   'P 1'
#
loop_
_entity.id
_entity.type
_entity.pdbx_description
1 polymer ?
#
loop_
_entity_poly.entity_id
_entity_poly.type
_entity_poly.pdbx_seq_one_letter_code
_entity_poly.pdbx_strand_id
1 'polypeptide(L)'
;MSITRETKKRGDIEWHAYNCAEHGAQDFPGCTTMLGKKDKGYPFQQWLKRQGALAAIRNMAALSQMVETSGEEATTKFLAAAADKLRDDAGDRGTRIHACADKMWTRQPFQPEPDILPDVERLRDWANERKPKVLASEFMVISEKHGYGATGDLLIETDLREWGKPKERATILIDVKTSKAAYAETALQLAAIRWADHSEAPIERATHYGVLHVRPGGTVLIPYDVTEREFAAFLACADLYYWDKTRAKGIKA
;
A
#
# COMPACT_ATOMS: atom_id res chain seq x y z
N MET A 1 -24.50 3.25 -2.25
CA MET A 1 -23.33 2.86 -3.10
C MET A 1 -22.62 1.72 -2.40
N SER A 2 -22.37 0.62 -3.09
CA SER A 2 -21.60 -0.51 -2.56
C SER A 2 -20.47 -0.81 -3.56
N ILE A 3 -19.26 -0.50 -3.14
CA ILE A 3 -18.05 -0.89 -3.86
C ILE A 3 -17.58 -2.22 -3.26
N THR A 4 -17.13 -3.14 -4.08
CA THR A 4 -16.55 -4.42 -3.62
C THR A 4 -15.14 -4.58 -4.14
N ARG A 5 -14.27 -5.21 -3.35
CA ARG A 5 -12.89 -5.53 -3.70
C ARG A 5 -12.71 -7.04 -3.67
N GLU A 6 -12.20 -7.59 -4.76
CA GLU A 6 -11.85 -9.00 -4.87
C GLU A 6 -10.35 -9.15 -5.13
N THR A 7 -9.75 -10.18 -4.56
CA THR A 7 -8.40 -10.58 -4.93
C THR A 7 -8.46 -11.56 -6.09
N LYS A 8 -7.85 -11.20 -7.22
CA LYS A 8 -7.75 -12.05 -8.41
C LYS A 8 -6.32 -12.55 -8.59
N LYS A 9 -6.18 -13.75 -9.14
CA LYS A 9 -4.90 -14.40 -9.36
C LYS A 9 -4.80 -14.99 -10.76
N ARG A 10 -3.63 -14.81 -11.40
CA ARG A 10 -3.29 -15.45 -12.66
C ARG A 10 -1.83 -15.91 -12.62
N GLY A 11 -1.60 -17.22 -12.49
CA GLY A 11 -0.28 -17.75 -12.17
C GLY A 11 0.19 -17.21 -10.81
N ASP A 12 1.40 -16.65 -10.77
CA ASP A 12 1.97 -16.05 -9.57
C ASP A 12 1.62 -14.56 -9.39
N ILE A 13 0.81 -13.99 -10.30
CA ILE A 13 0.41 -12.59 -10.25
C ILE A 13 -0.92 -12.48 -9.53
N GLU A 14 -0.95 -11.70 -8.45
CA GLU A 14 -2.13 -11.37 -7.68
C GLU A 14 -2.42 -9.87 -7.77
N TRP A 15 -3.69 -9.49 -7.88
CA TRP A 15 -4.10 -8.09 -7.89
C TRP A 15 -5.49 -7.92 -7.29
N HIS A 16 -5.78 -6.71 -6.80
CA HIS A 16 -7.13 -6.34 -6.38
C HIS A 16 -7.94 -5.80 -7.55
N ALA A 17 -9.16 -6.30 -7.67
CA ALA A 17 -10.16 -5.83 -8.62
C ALA A 17 -11.31 -5.18 -7.85
N TYR A 18 -11.76 -4.02 -8.31
CA TYR A 18 -12.84 -3.26 -7.72
C TYR A 18 -14.06 -3.28 -8.62
N ASN A 19 -15.23 -3.47 -8.02
CA ASN A 19 -16.50 -3.57 -8.73
C ASN A 19 -17.54 -2.65 -8.07
N CYS A 20 -18.38 -2.02 -8.88
CA CYS A 20 -19.54 -1.27 -8.44
C CYS A 20 -20.61 -1.29 -9.53
N ALA A 21 -21.72 -1.98 -9.26
CA ALA A 21 -22.79 -2.12 -10.24
C ALA A 21 -23.49 -0.78 -10.56
N GLU A 22 -23.61 0.11 -9.57
CA GLU A 22 -24.25 1.41 -9.73
C GLU A 22 -23.49 2.35 -10.69
N HIS A 23 -22.18 2.17 -10.81
CA HIS A 23 -21.27 3.01 -11.59
C HIS A 23 -20.55 2.25 -12.72
N GLY A 24 -21.08 1.09 -13.12
CA GLY A 24 -20.53 0.33 -14.25
C GLY A 24 -19.10 -0.17 -14.06
N ALA A 25 -18.53 -0.05 -12.86
CA ALA A 25 -17.17 -0.53 -12.57
C ALA A 25 -17.18 -2.06 -12.54
N GLN A 26 -16.43 -2.68 -13.44
CA GLN A 26 -16.22 -4.12 -13.47
C GLN A 26 -14.74 -4.41 -13.62
N ASP A 27 -14.19 -5.12 -12.63
CA ASP A 27 -12.79 -5.54 -12.59
C ASP A 27 -11.78 -4.39 -12.73
N PHE A 28 -12.11 -3.20 -12.18
CA PHE A 28 -11.17 -2.09 -12.18
C PHE A 28 -9.92 -2.45 -11.36
N PRO A 29 -8.72 -2.32 -11.92
CA PRO A 29 -7.49 -2.59 -11.19
C PRO A 29 -7.30 -1.62 -10.03
N GLY A 30 -6.62 -2.09 -8.98
CA GLY A 30 -6.24 -1.22 -7.86
C GLY A 30 -5.21 -0.17 -8.27
N CYS A 31 -5.26 1.00 -7.65
CA CYS A 31 -4.29 2.09 -7.88
C CYS A 31 -2.84 1.62 -7.66
N THR A 32 -2.59 0.76 -6.66
CA THR A 32 -1.27 0.17 -6.39
C THR A 32 -0.77 -0.73 -7.53
N THR A 33 -1.69 -1.42 -8.23
CA THR A 33 -1.37 -2.21 -9.43
C THR A 33 -0.90 -1.31 -10.58
N MET A 34 -1.54 -0.16 -10.75
CA MET A 34 -1.14 0.85 -11.75
C MET A 34 0.20 1.50 -11.39
N LEU A 35 0.39 1.88 -10.13
CA LEU A 35 1.66 2.40 -9.61
C LEU A 35 2.82 1.41 -9.75
N GLY A 36 2.53 0.11 -9.84
CA GLY A 36 3.51 -0.92 -10.16
C GLY A 36 4.20 -0.74 -11.52
N LYS A 37 3.68 0.12 -12.42
CA LYS A 37 4.36 0.51 -13.67
C LYS A 37 5.49 1.52 -13.49
N LYS A 38 5.51 2.20 -12.35
CA LYS A 38 6.63 3.07 -11.99
C LYS A 38 7.85 2.21 -11.64
N ASP A 39 8.99 2.50 -12.26
CA ASP A 39 10.25 1.91 -11.84
C ASP A 39 10.56 2.32 -10.38
N LYS A 40 10.82 1.34 -9.54
CA LYS A 40 11.24 1.57 -8.14
C LYS A 40 12.69 2.08 -8.04
N GLY A 41 13.39 2.13 -9.17
CA GLY A 41 14.69 2.74 -9.32
C GLY A 41 15.85 1.91 -8.79
N TYR A 42 17.05 2.46 -8.98
CA TYR A 42 18.33 1.83 -8.63
C TYR A 42 18.43 1.36 -7.16
N PRO A 43 17.96 2.12 -6.13
CA PRO A 43 18.05 1.68 -4.74
C PRO A 43 17.32 0.37 -4.48
N PHE A 44 16.16 0.17 -5.09
CA PHE A 44 15.38 -1.07 -4.94
C PHE A 44 16.07 -2.25 -5.63
N GLN A 45 16.65 -2.03 -6.82
CA GLN A 45 17.42 -3.05 -7.52
C GLN A 45 18.65 -3.47 -6.71
N GLN A 46 19.37 -2.52 -6.08
CA GLN A 46 20.49 -2.82 -5.20
C GLN A 46 20.04 -3.59 -3.94
N TRP A 47 18.89 -3.24 -3.39
CA TRP A 47 18.31 -3.99 -2.27
C TRP A 47 18.02 -5.45 -2.65
N LEU A 48 17.40 -5.71 -3.82
CA LEU A 48 17.14 -7.07 -4.31
C LEU A 48 18.43 -7.89 -4.44
N LYS A 49 19.46 -7.31 -5.09
CA LYS A 49 20.78 -7.95 -5.24
C LYS A 49 21.41 -8.30 -3.89
N ARG A 50 21.31 -7.36 -2.94
CA ARG A 50 21.83 -7.57 -1.58
C ARG A 50 21.09 -8.68 -0.85
N GLN A 51 19.75 -8.80 -1.00
CA GLN A 51 19.02 -9.89 -0.35
C GLN A 51 19.41 -11.27 -0.89
N GLY A 52 19.59 -11.41 -2.19
CA GLY A 52 20.12 -12.64 -2.80
C GLY A 52 21.52 -13.01 -2.29
N ALA A 53 22.42 -12.03 -2.21
CA ALA A 53 23.77 -12.24 -1.67
C ALA A 53 23.74 -12.64 -0.17
N LEU A 54 22.89 -12.00 0.64
CA LEU A 54 22.72 -12.35 2.05
C LEU A 54 22.11 -13.74 2.23
N ALA A 55 21.17 -14.14 1.38
CA ALA A 55 20.60 -15.48 1.37
C ALA A 55 21.69 -16.53 1.05
N ALA A 56 22.57 -16.25 0.08
CA ALA A 56 23.69 -17.11 -0.23
C ALA A 56 24.64 -17.28 0.96
N ILE A 57 25.04 -16.18 1.60
CA ILE A 57 25.94 -16.23 2.77
C ILE A 57 25.32 -17.02 3.93
N ARG A 58 24.03 -16.81 4.21
CA ARG A 58 23.34 -17.45 5.33
C ARG A 58 23.10 -18.96 5.13
N ASN A 59 23.05 -19.41 3.87
CA ASN A 59 22.74 -20.79 3.51
C ASN A 59 23.93 -21.50 2.82
N MET A 60 25.14 -21.01 2.94
CA MET A 60 26.31 -21.47 2.17
C MET A 60 26.50 -22.99 2.22
N ALA A 61 26.40 -23.61 3.39
CA ALA A 61 26.55 -25.06 3.53
C ALA A 61 25.43 -25.84 2.82
N ALA A 62 24.18 -25.37 2.94
CA ALA A 62 23.03 -26.01 2.30
C ALA A 62 23.03 -25.81 0.77
N LEU A 63 23.57 -24.70 0.27
CA LEU A 63 23.63 -24.42 -1.16
C LEU A 63 24.57 -25.37 -1.90
N SER A 64 25.72 -25.73 -1.32
CA SER A 64 26.62 -26.71 -1.93
C SER A 64 25.91 -28.05 -2.15
N GLN A 65 25.23 -28.55 -1.11
CA GLN A 65 24.43 -29.76 -1.22
C GLN A 65 23.27 -29.61 -2.24
N MET A 66 22.64 -28.44 -2.28
CA MET A 66 21.52 -28.19 -3.20
C MET A 66 21.98 -28.16 -4.66
N VAL A 67 23.16 -27.62 -4.96
CA VAL A 67 23.74 -27.66 -6.29
C VAL A 67 24.00 -29.09 -6.71
N GLU A 68 24.58 -29.93 -5.82
CA GLU A 68 24.86 -31.33 -6.10
C GLU A 68 23.59 -32.18 -6.32
N THR A 69 22.53 -31.92 -5.55
CA THR A 69 21.32 -32.75 -5.58
C THR A 69 20.24 -32.25 -6.54
N SER A 70 20.14 -30.94 -6.75
CA SER A 70 19.03 -30.32 -7.48
C SER A 70 19.51 -29.46 -8.67
N GLY A 71 20.80 -29.24 -8.81
CA GLY A 71 21.43 -28.47 -9.88
C GLY A 71 21.43 -26.96 -9.68
N GLU A 72 22.17 -26.26 -10.54
CA GLU A 72 22.37 -24.81 -10.46
C GLU A 72 21.07 -24.01 -10.68
N GLU A 73 20.19 -24.46 -11.58
CA GLU A 73 18.94 -23.76 -11.88
C GLU A 73 18.00 -23.70 -10.67
N ALA A 74 17.82 -24.84 -9.97
CA ALA A 74 16.99 -24.90 -8.77
C ALA A 74 17.57 -24.05 -7.64
N THR A 75 18.90 -24.07 -7.48
CA THR A 75 19.61 -23.28 -6.49
C THR A 75 19.51 -21.78 -6.79
N THR A 76 19.62 -21.38 -8.05
CA THR A 76 19.44 -19.99 -8.48
C THR A 76 18.02 -19.50 -8.23
N LYS A 77 16.99 -20.32 -8.52
CA LYS A 77 15.59 -20.01 -8.22
C LYS A 77 15.36 -19.83 -6.71
N PHE A 78 15.95 -20.69 -5.88
CA PHE A 78 15.87 -20.56 -4.43
C PHE A 78 16.43 -19.20 -3.94
N LEU A 79 17.60 -18.81 -4.44
CA LEU A 79 18.23 -17.53 -4.07
C LEU A 79 17.44 -16.31 -4.58
N ALA A 80 16.89 -16.38 -5.78
CA ALA A 80 16.04 -15.32 -6.32
C ALA A 80 14.76 -15.16 -5.50
N ALA A 81 14.13 -16.26 -5.07
CA ALA A 81 12.92 -16.25 -4.25
C ALA A 81 13.14 -15.68 -2.85
N ALA A 82 14.37 -15.63 -2.34
CA ALA A 82 14.65 -15.11 -0.99
C ALA A 82 14.28 -13.63 -0.83
N ALA A 83 14.48 -12.82 -1.86
CA ALA A 83 14.11 -11.40 -1.85
C ALA A 83 12.57 -11.22 -1.94
N ASP A 84 11.92 -12.03 -2.76
CA ASP A 84 10.47 -12.03 -2.90
C ASP A 84 9.80 -12.43 -1.59
N LYS A 85 10.28 -13.50 -0.96
CA LYS A 85 9.77 -13.93 0.35
C LYS A 85 9.86 -12.82 1.40
N LEU A 86 10.98 -12.12 1.51
CA LEU A 86 11.13 -11.01 2.46
C LEU A 86 10.16 -9.86 2.18
N ARG A 87 9.89 -9.58 0.90
CA ARG A 87 8.89 -8.58 0.49
C ARG A 87 7.48 -9.02 0.89
N ASP A 88 7.15 -10.28 0.61
CA ASP A 88 5.82 -10.83 0.85
C ASP A 88 5.55 -10.96 2.36
N ASP A 89 6.52 -11.44 3.15
CA ASP A 89 6.43 -11.47 4.62
C ASP A 89 6.20 -10.05 5.21
N ALA A 90 6.86 -9.03 4.63
CA ALA A 90 6.64 -7.64 5.04
C ALA A 90 5.26 -7.11 4.63
N GLY A 91 4.76 -7.50 3.46
CA GLY A 91 3.41 -7.20 2.99
C GLY A 91 2.34 -7.82 3.88
N ASP A 92 2.44 -9.11 4.19
CA ASP A 92 1.52 -9.83 5.06
C ASP A 92 1.47 -9.22 6.46
N ARG A 93 2.65 -8.88 7.01
CA ARG A 93 2.73 -8.19 8.28
C ARG A 93 2.01 -6.84 8.25
N GLY A 94 2.21 -6.05 7.19
CA GLY A 94 1.51 -4.79 6.97
C GLY A 94 -0.01 -4.98 6.95
N THR A 95 -0.50 -5.95 6.18
CA THR A 95 -1.94 -6.27 6.07
C THR A 95 -2.56 -6.63 7.41
N ARG A 96 -1.88 -7.44 8.24
CA ARG A 96 -2.36 -7.78 9.59
C ARG A 96 -2.43 -6.56 10.51
N ILE A 97 -1.47 -5.64 10.42
CA ILE A 97 -1.48 -4.40 11.21
C ILE A 97 -2.63 -3.49 10.75
N HIS A 98 -2.87 -3.34 9.44
CA HIS A 98 -4.00 -2.57 8.90
C HIS A 98 -5.35 -3.14 9.38
N ALA A 99 -5.52 -4.48 9.35
CA ALA A 99 -6.73 -5.12 9.85
C ALA A 99 -6.96 -4.87 11.36
N CYS A 100 -5.90 -4.83 12.17
CA CYS A 100 -5.99 -4.46 13.58
C CYS A 100 -6.31 -2.96 13.75
N ALA A 101 -5.69 -2.11 12.95
CA ALA A 101 -5.93 -0.67 12.95
C ALA A 101 -7.39 -0.35 12.61
N ASP A 102 -7.95 -0.96 11.56
CA ASP A 102 -9.36 -0.79 11.18
C ASP A 102 -10.29 -1.15 12.34
N LYS A 103 -10.10 -2.33 12.96
CA LYS A 103 -10.90 -2.74 14.12
C LYS A 103 -10.76 -1.77 15.30
N MET A 104 -9.58 -1.23 15.52
CA MET A 104 -9.33 -0.21 16.54
C MET A 104 -10.11 1.09 16.23
N TRP A 105 -10.05 1.59 14.99
CA TRP A 105 -10.74 2.81 14.56
C TRP A 105 -12.26 2.66 14.58
N THR A 106 -12.77 1.48 14.24
CA THR A 106 -14.20 1.13 14.22
C THR A 106 -14.72 0.61 15.57
N ARG A 107 -13.85 0.58 16.60
CA ARG A 107 -14.17 0.11 17.96
C ARG A 107 -14.68 -1.33 18.02
N GLN A 108 -14.20 -2.18 17.11
CA GLN A 108 -14.49 -3.60 17.12
C GLN A 108 -13.49 -4.34 18.02
N PRO A 109 -13.90 -5.46 18.65
CA PRO A 109 -12.97 -6.29 19.42
C PRO A 109 -11.94 -6.95 18.48
N PHE A 110 -10.68 -6.98 18.90
CA PHE A 110 -9.61 -7.67 18.19
C PHE A 110 -8.48 -8.05 19.15
N GLN A 111 -7.71 -9.04 18.75
CA GLN A 111 -6.50 -9.48 19.46
C GLN A 111 -5.35 -9.56 18.46
N PRO A 112 -4.34 -8.69 18.58
CA PRO A 112 -3.16 -8.73 17.72
C PRO A 112 -2.34 -10.00 17.98
N GLU A 113 -1.74 -10.54 16.94
CA GLU A 113 -0.74 -11.58 17.08
C GLU A 113 0.52 -11.02 17.76
N PRO A 114 1.31 -11.86 18.51
CA PRO A 114 2.44 -11.38 19.31
C PRO A 114 3.50 -10.62 18.51
N ASP A 115 3.75 -10.98 17.27
CA ASP A 115 4.77 -10.36 16.39
C ASP A 115 4.41 -8.97 15.90
N ILE A 116 3.11 -8.63 15.84
CA ILE A 116 2.61 -7.30 15.43
C ILE A 116 2.10 -6.46 16.61
N LEU A 117 1.95 -7.05 17.80
CA LEU A 117 1.44 -6.39 18.99
C LEU A 117 2.17 -5.05 19.27
N PRO A 118 3.51 -4.95 19.21
CA PRO A 118 4.19 -3.68 19.48
C PRO A 118 3.82 -2.55 18.50
N ASP A 119 3.49 -2.87 17.25
CA ASP A 119 3.08 -1.85 16.28
C ASP A 119 1.66 -1.38 16.50
N VAL A 120 0.78 -2.32 16.83
CA VAL A 120 -0.62 -2.00 17.19
C VAL A 120 -0.68 -1.16 18.47
N GLU A 121 0.18 -1.42 19.46
CA GLU A 121 0.29 -0.60 20.66
C GLU A 121 0.75 0.82 20.33
N ARG A 122 1.76 1.00 19.46
CA ARG A 122 2.20 2.34 19.01
C ARG A 122 1.10 3.11 18.29
N LEU A 123 0.29 2.43 17.48
CA LEU A 123 -0.91 3.05 16.86
C LEU A 123 -1.94 3.48 17.91
N ARG A 124 -2.17 2.62 18.91
CA ARG A 124 -3.08 2.92 20.01
C ARG A 124 -2.61 4.10 20.85
N ASP A 125 -1.32 4.16 21.15
CA ASP A 125 -0.73 5.27 21.90
C ASP A 125 -0.91 6.60 21.16
N TRP A 126 -0.60 6.59 19.86
CA TRP A 126 -0.85 7.75 19.00
C TRP A 126 -2.33 8.17 18.98
N ALA A 127 -3.24 7.19 18.84
CA ALA A 127 -4.68 7.45 18.86
C ALA A 127 -5.16 8.02 20.20
N ASN A 128 -4.65 7.51 21.32
CA ASN A 128 -4.98 7.98 22.68
C ASN A 128 -4.47 9.41 22.92
N GLU A 129 -3.28 9.73 22.42
CA GLU A 129 -2.72 11.08 22.52
C GLU A 129 -3.50 12.09 21.66
N ARG A 130 -3.75 11.74 20.39
CA ARG A 130 -4.31 12.64 19.39
C ARG A 130 -5.83 12.75 19.46
N LYS A 131 -6.49 11.72 19.96
CA LYS A 131 -7.95 11.62 20.04
C LYS A 131 -8.64 12.06 18.74
N PRO A 132 -8.26 11.48 17.58
CA PRO A 132 -8.82 11.86 16.31
C PRO A 132 -10.32 11.48 16.27
N LYS A 133 -11.11 12.28 15.56
CA LYS A 133 -12.45 11.87 15.18
C LYS A 133 -12.36 11.10 13.87
N VAL A 134 -12.57 9.80 13.92
CA VAL A 134 -12.58 8.94 12.74
C VAL A 134 -13.84 9.21 11.93
N LEU A 135 -13.69 9.50 10.65
CA LEU A 135 -14.76 9.71 9.68
C LEU A 135 -14.97 8.46 8.83
N ALA A 136 -13.89 7.77 8.45
CA ALA A 136 -13.92 6.48 7.76
C ALA A 136 -12.59 5.74 7.96
N SER A 137 -12.64 4.40 7.88
CA SER A 137 -11.50 3.48 7.92
C SER A 137 -11.71 2.39 6.88
N GLU A 138 -10.64 1.98 6.17
CA GLU A 138 -10.65 0.94 5.13
C GLU A 138 -11.81 1.12 4.11
N PHE A 139 -12.06 2.35 3.70
CA PHE A 139 -13.12 2.70 2.77
C PHE A 139 -12.66 2.60 1.32
N MET A 140 -13.57 2.25 0.43
CA MET A 140 -13.26 2.07 -0.98
C MET A 140 -13.68 3.26 -1.82
N VAL A 141 -12.90 3.51 -2.87
CA VAL A 141 -13.17 4.50 -3.90
C VAL A 141 -13.00 3.88 -5.28
N ILE A 142 -13.71 4.43 -6.26
CA ILE A 142 -13.51 4.10 -7.68
C ILE A 142 -13.47 5.36 -8.52
N SER A 143 -12.68 5.34 -9.59
CA SER A 143 -12.76 6.31 -10.67
C SER A 143 -13.28 5.62 -11.93
N GLU A 144 -14.52 5.90 -12.27
CA GLU A 144 -15.16 5.44 -13.50
C GLU A 144 -14.47 6.05 -14.72
N LYS A 145 -14.17 7.35 -14.63
CA LYS A 145 -13.49 8.11 -15.67
C LYS A 145 -12.12 7.55 -16.05
N HIS A 146 -11.37 7.05 -15.07
CA HIS A 146 -10.00 6.59 -15.26
C HIS A 146 -9.83 5.07 -15.07
N GLY A 147 -10.93 4.36 -14.77
CA GLY A 147 -10.98 2.90 -14.71
C GLY A 147 -10.14 2.27 -13.59
N TYR A 148 -10.10 2.85 -12.40
CA TYR A 148 -9.37 2.28 -11.26
C TYR A 148 -10.21 2.28 -9.98
N GLY A 149 -9.78 1.45 -9.03
CA GLY A 149 -10.26 1.51 -7.65
C GLY A 149 -9.11 1.65 -6.67
N ALA A 150 -9.43 2.09 -5.46
CA ALA A 150 -8.47 2.15 -4.35
C ALA A 150 -9.18 1.93 -3.02
N THR A 151 -8.42 1.54 -2.00
CA THR A 151 -8.85 1.55 -0.60
C THR A 151 -8.09 2.65 0.12
N GLY A 152 -8.82 3.52 0.82
CA GLY A 152 -8.26 4.52 1.72
C GLY A 152 -8.19 3.98 3.14
N ASP A 153 -7.01 4.04 3.76
CA ASP A 153 -6.80 3.44 5.07
C ASP A 153 -7.56 4.20 6.15
N LEU A 154 -7.52 5.55 6.14
CA LEU A 154 -8.09 6.33 7.22
C LEU A 154 -8.42 7.78 6.79
N LEU A 155 -9.63 8.23 7.15
CA LEU A 155 -10.06 9.63 7.04
C LEU A 155 -10.44 10.12 8.44
N ILE A 156 -9.75 11.14 8.94
CA ILE A 156 -9.93 11.66 10.30
C ILE A 156 -10.04 13.19 10.35
N GLU A 157 -10.60 13.68 11.44
CA GLU A 157 -10.49 15.08 11.86
C GLU A 157 -9.63 15.17 13.11
N THR A 158 -8.50 15.90 13.02
CA THR A 158 -7.57 16.09 14.14
C THR A 158 -6.89 17.45 14.07
N ASP A 159 -6.04 17.77 15.05
CA ASP A 159 -5.24 18.99 15.04
C ASP A 159 -4.12 18.94 13.99
N LEU A 160 -3.64 20.12 13.58
CA LEU A 160 -2.64 20.30 12.52
C LEU A 160 -1.24 20.61 13.09
N ARG A 161 -0.84 19.98 14.20
CA ARG A 161 0.48 20.25 14.82
C ARG A 161 1.66 19.95 13.90
N GLU A 162 1.55 18.94 13.05
CA GLU A 162 2.59 18.58 12.08
C GLU A 162 2.70 19.59 10.93
N TRP A 163 1.66 20.39 10.72
CA TRP A 163 1.67 21.54 9.79
C TRP A 163 1.98 22.86 10.49
N GLY A 164 2.46 22.83 11.76
CA GLY A 164 2.76 24.03 12.54
C GLY A 164 1.53 24.78 13.08
N LYS A 165 0.35 24.16 13.02
CA LYS A 165 -0.93 24.78 13.40
C LYS A 165 -1.68 23.98 14.48
N PRO A 166 -1.13 23.81 15.70
CA PRO A 166 -1.65 22.87 16.69
C PRO A 166 -3.05 23.25 17.23
N LYS A 167 -3.52 24.48 17.02
CA LYS A 167 -4.86 24.93 17.44
C LYS A 167 -5.93 24.81 16.36
N GLU A 168 -5.53 24.59 15.12
CA GLU A 168 -6.44 24.33 14.00
C GLU A 168 -6.76 22.85 13.90
N ARG A 169 -7.96 22.52 13.46
CA ARG A 169 -8.38 21.15 13.15
C ARG A 169 -8.80 21.07 11.70
N ALA A 170 -8.51 19.96 11.06
CA ALA A 170 -8.89 19.71 9.68
C ALA A 170 -9.20 18.23 9.44
N THR A 171 -9.83 17.97 8.31
CA THR A 171 -9.98 16.60 7.80
C THR A 171 -8.72 16.20 7.03
N ILE A 172 -8.13 15.09 7.43
CA ILE A 172 -6.87 14.56 6.89
C ILE A 172 -7.15 13.18 6.29
N LEU A 173 -6.78 12.99 5.04
CA LEU A 173 -6.71 11.67 4.41
C LEU A 173 -5.33 11.08 4.70
N ILE A 174 -5.32 9.89 5.28
CA ILE A 174 -4.12 9.24 5.81
C ILE A 174 -3.95 7.87 5.16
N ASP A 175 -2.73 7.58 4.78
CA ASP A 175 -2.25 6.26 4.43
C ASP A 175 -1.35 5.73 5.57
N VAL A 176 -1.59 4.51 6.04
CA VAL A 176 -0.87 3.90 7.15
C VAL A 176 0.31 3.10 6.60
N LYS A 177 1.51 3.33 7.10
CA LYS A 177 2.71 2.61 6.65
C LYS A 177 3.50 2.03 7.82
N THR A 178 3.90 0.78 7.65
CA THR A 178 4.75 0.01 8.59
C THR A 178 6.13 -0.29 8.01
N SER A 179 6.42 0.21 6.80
CA SER A 179 7.69 0.06 6.10
C SER A 179 8.82 0.84 6.79
N LYS A 180 10.09 0.56 6.42
CA LYS A 180 11.26 1.25 7.01
C LYS A 180 11.26 2.76 6.79
N ALA A 181 10.62 3.24 5.73
CA ALA A 181 10.51 4.65 5.38
C ALA A 181 9.14 4.96 4.79
N ALA A 182 8.69 6.19 4.90
CA ALA A 182 7.59 6.74 4.12
C ALA A 182 8.14 7.20 2.76
N TYR A 183 7.56 6.70 1.67
CA TYR A 183 8.06 6.93 0.32
C TYR A 183 7.20 7.97 -0.41
N ALA A 184 7.84 8.80 -1.24
CA ALA A 184 7.16 9.86 -2.00
C ALA A 184 6.00 9.34 -2.89
N GLU A 185 6.07 8.08 -3.33
CA GLU A 185 5.02 7.47 -4.15
C GLU A 185 3.68 7.31 -3.41
N THR A 186 3.67 7.39 -2.08
CA THR A 186 2.43 7.41 -1.29
C THR A 186 1.59 8.65 -1.61
N ALA A 187 2.20 9.77 -2.00
CA ALA A 187 1.46 10.94 -2.47
C ALA A 187 0.61 10.63 -3.71
N LEU A 188 1.10 9.78 -4.61
CA LEU A 188 0.35 9.35 -5.81
C LEU A 188 -0.83 8.45 -5.44
N GLN A 189 -0.68 7.59 -4.43
CA GLN A 189 -1.75 6.77 -3.89
C GLN A 189 -2.83 7.63 -3.24
N LEU A 190 -2.44 8.58 -2.39
CA LEU A 190 -3.35 9.54 -1.77
C LEU A 190 -4.07 10.39 -2.82
N ALA A 191 -3.38 10.80 -3.88
CA ALA A 191 -3.97 11.54 -5.00
C ALA A 191 -5.03 10.70 -5.74
N ALA A 192 -4.74 9.43 -6.02
CA ALA A 192 -5.71 8.52 -6.63
C ALA A 192 -6.98 8.41 -5.79
N ILE A 193 -6.86 8.32 -4.46
CA ILE A 193 -8.02 8.29 -3.56
C ILE A 193 -8.75 9.63 -3.59
N ARG A 194 -8.03 10.76 -3.46
CA ARG A 194 -8.62 12.10 -3.37
C ARG A 194 -9.44 12.49 -4.59
N TRP A 195 -9.00 12.14 -5.80
CA TRP A 195 -9.65 12.48 -7.07
C TRP A 195 -10.44 11.34 -7.70
N ALA A 196 -10.79 10.31 -6.93
CA ALA A 196 -11.74 9.30 -7.37
C ALA A 196 -13.14 9.91 -7.53
N ASP A 197 -13.89 9.45 -8.53
CA ASP A 197 -15.21 10.00 -8.85
C ASP A 197 -16.26 9.60 -7.80
N HIS A 198 -16.10 8.42 -7.20
CA HIS A 198 -17.04 7.84 -6.23
C HIS A 198 -16.31 7.29 -5.01
N SER A 199 -16.85 7.54 -3.84
CA SER A 199 -16.26 7.14 -2.56
C SER A 199 -17.32 6.73 -1.55
N GLU A 200 -17.00 5.72 -0.74
CA GLU A 200 -17.81 5.34 0.44
C GLU A 200 -17.63 6.31 1.61
N ALA A 201 -16.60 7.15 1.57
CA ALA A 201 -16.27 8.13 2.59
C ALA A 201 -16.33 9.56 2.04
N PRO A 202 -16.52 10.58 2.90
CA PRO A 202 -16.57 11.98 2.49
C PRO A 202 -15.17 12.54 2.21
N ILE A 203 -14.48 11.98 1.20
CA ILE A 203 -13.09 12.33 0.84
C ILE A 203 -12.94 13.78 0.35
N GLU A 204 -14.01 14.37 -0.16
CA GLU A 204 -14.05 15.78 -0.59
C GLU A 204 -13.78 16.74 0.57
N ARG A 205 -14.00 16.29 1.81
CA ARG A 205 -13.72 17.07 3.03
C ARG A 205 -12.23 17.11 3.39
N ALA A 206 -11.41 16.21 2.82
CA ALA A 206 -9.98 16.18 3.10
C ALA A 206 -9.30 17.43 2.54
N THR A 207 -8.68 18.18 3.42
CA THR A 207 -7.89 19.39 3.10
C THR A 207 -6.39 19.18 3.33
N HIS A 208 -6.04 18.14 4.05
CA HIS A 208 -4.66 17.76 4.36
C HIS A 208 -4.46 16.27 4.10
N TYR A 209 -3.21 15.90 3.87
CA TYR A 209 -2.81 14.55 3.48
C TYR A 209 -1.58 14.14 4.26
N GLY A 210 -1.48 12.88 4.63
CA GLY A 210 -0.33 12.42 5.38
C GLY A 210 -0.16 10.91 5.42
N VAL A 211 1.00 10.52 5.89
CA VAL A 211 1.33 9.12 6.17
C VAL A 211 1.43 8.93 7.67
N LEU A 212 0.63 8.01 8.20
CA LEU A 212 0.76 7.57 9.59
C LEU A 212 1.81 6.44 9.63
N HIS A 213 3.04 6.83 9.93
CA HIS A 213 4.18 5.94 9.89
C HIS A 213 4.42 5.27 11.23
N VAL A 214 4.15 3.98 11.29
CA VAL A 214 4.37 3.11 12.46
C VAL A 214 5.78 2.56 12.40
N ARG A 215 6.62 2.90 13.36
CA ARG A 215 8.05 2.53 13.40
C ARG A 215 8.51 2.20 14.82
N PRO A 216 9.68 1.55 15.02
CA PRO A 216 10.16 1.17 16.35
C PRO A 216 10.27 2.31 17.36
N GLY A 217 10.45 3.56 16.93
CA GLY A 217 10.51 4.74 17.82
C GLY A 217 9.16 5.39 18.13
N GLY A 218 8.04 4.81 17.69
CA GLY A 218 6.68 5.36 17.86
C GLY A 218 5.99 5.62 16.53
N THR A 219 4.71 5.99 16.60
CA THR A 219 3.91 6.36 15.44
C THR A 219 3.98 7.87 15.22
N VAL A 220 4.25 8.29 13.98
CA VAL A 220 4.31 9.70 13.60
C VAL A 220 3.42 9.97 12.39
N LEU A 221 2.74 11.10 12.38
CA LEU A 221 2.04 11.59 11.20
C LEU A 221 2.99 12.48 10.41
N ILE A 222 3.24 12.11 9.17
CA ILE A 222 4.13 12.83 8.25
C ILE A 222 3.27 13.55 7.23
N PRO A 223 3.31 14.90 7.16
CA PRO A 223 2.62 15.67 6.13
C PRO A 223 3.08 15.31 4.72
N TYR A 224 2.13 15.25 3.79
CA TYR A 224 2.39 15.05 2.37
C TYR A 224 1.69 16.13 1.56
N ASP A 225 2.39 16.66 0.56
CA ASP A 225 1.77 17.51 -0.47
C ASP A 225 1.10 16.61 -1.50
N VAL A 226 -0.21 16.79 -1.65
CA VAL A 226 -1.02 16.05 -2.62
C VAL A 226 -1.82 17.05 -3.43
N THR A 227 -1.39 17.25 -4.66
CA THR A 227 -1.93 18.24 -5.59
C THR A 227 -2.35 17.57 -6.91
N GLU A 228 -2.91 18.34 -7.83
CA GLU A 228 -3.20 17.87 -9.18
C GLU A 228 -1.96 17.33 -9.91
N ARG A 229 -0.75 17.76 -9.51
CA ARG A 229 0.50 17.26 -10.06
C ARG A 229 0.73 15.78 -9.69
N GLU A 230 0.50 15.42 -8.45
CA GLU A 230 0.60 14.05 -7.97
C GLU A 230 -0.49 13.17 -8.64
N PHE A 231 -1.68 13.72 -8.83
CA PHE A 231 -2.74 13.02 -9.56
C PHE A 231 -2.37 12.82 -11.04
N ALA A 232 -1.85 13.83 -11.72
CA ALA A 232 -1.37 13.69 -13.10
C ALA A 232 -0.24 12.65 -13.22
N ALA A 233 0.68 12.61 -12.26
CA ALA A 233 1.72 11.59 -12.21
C ALA A 233 1.16 10.17 -11.98
N PHE A 234 0.12 10.02 -11.16
CA PHE A 234 -0.60 8.77 -11.02
C PHE A 234 -1.27 8.35 -12.33
N LEU A 235 -1.97 9.28 -13.01
CA LEU A 235 -2.62 9.01 -14.29
C LEU A 235 -1.65 8.57 -15.38
N ALA A 236 -0.42 9.10 -15.41
CA ALA A 236 0.61 8.61 -16.32
C ALA A 236 0.97 7.12 -16.07
N CYS A 237 0.96 6.67 -14.81
CA CYS A 237 1.13 5.25 -14.49
C CYS A 237 -0.10 4.42 -14.95
N ALA A 238 -1.30 4.96 -14.80
CA ALA A 238 -2.54 4.33 -15.26
C ALA A 238 -2.55 4.17 -16.79
N ASP A 239 -2.13 5.21 -17.52
CA ASP A 239 -2.02 5.19 -18.97
C ASP A 239 -1.03 4.12 -19.44
N LEU A 240 0.15 4.02 -18.81
CA LEU A 240 1.12 2.96 -19.09
C LEU A 240 0.56 1.57 -18.80
N TYR A 241 -0.19 1.42 -17.70
CA TYR A 241 -0.82 0.15 -17.36
C TYR A 241 -1.81 -0.31 -18.43
N TYR A 242 -2.67 0.60 -18.91
CA TYR A 242 -3.65 0.28 -19.95
C TYR A 242 -3.01 0.13 -21.32
N TRP A 243 -1.98 0.92 -21.64
CA TRP A 243 -1.20 0.76 -22.87
C TRP A 243 -0.60 -0.64 -22.97
N ASP A 244 0.06 -1.12 -21.92
CA ASP A 244 0.61 -2.48 -21.87
C ASP A 244 -0.47 -3.55 -22.08
N LYS A 245 -1.64 -3.41 -21.44
CA LYS A 245 -2.74 -4.37 -21.59
C LYS A 245 -3.30 -4.42 -23.01
N THR A 246 -3.34 -3.31 -23.70
CA THR A 246 -3.90 -3.22 -25.05
C THR A 246 -2.90 -3.64 -26.12
N ARG A 247 -1.62 -3.31 -25.97
CA ARG A 247 -0.57 -3.56 -26.97
C ARG A 247 0.11 -4.92 -26.83
N ALA A 248 0.27 -5.43 -25.62
CA ALA A 248 0.86 -6.75 -25.39
C ALA A 248 0.08 -7.90 -26.09
N LYS A 249 -1.18 -7.69 -26.45
CA LYS A 249 -1.99 -8.63 -27.22
C LYS A 249 -1.70 -8.62 -28.75
N GLY A 250 -0.99 -7.61 -29.25
CA GLY A 250 -0.76 -7.39 -30.68
C GLY A 250 0.65 -7.75 -31.20
N ILE A 251 1.60 -7.91 -30.31
CA ILE A 251 2.97 -8.29 -30.68
C ILE A 251 3.15 -9.79 -30.43
N LYS A 252 2.73 -10.60 -31.40
CA LYS A 252 3.22 -11.98 -31.48
C LYS A 252 4.61 -11.92 -32.11
N ALA A 253 5.66 -12.25 -31.34
CA ALA A 253 6.99 -12.50 -31.85
C ALA A 253 7.01 -13.70 -32.82
#